data_74cbc473d18492d3b6f81a8ec7a9c031
#
_entry.id   74cbc473d18492d3b6f81a8ec7a9c031
#
_cell.length_a   1.000
_cell.length_b   1.000
_cell.length_c   1.000
_cell.angle_alpha   90.00
_cell.angle_beta   90.00
_cell.angle_gamma   90.00
#
_symmetry.space_group_name_H-M   'P 1'
#
loop_
_entity.id
_entity.type
_entity.pdbx_description
1 polymer ?
#
loop_
_entity_poly.entity_id
_entity_poly.type
_entity_poly.pdbx_seq_one_letter_code
_entity_poly.pdbx_strand_id
1 'polypeptide(L)'
;MFACRAAALLLAAVLLVGAIPAAFAEEEGTPEGEAVTEAVYTVPTTIGGADTALLPAEEENCLSWLFGSKDTITMPYLNIKGKGLRRNVKLNLVDCLVGITYTELGSIGSFVSASAAQEAWKAQAVAIHSYLEYHKKYGSSANALIYTPVDQIPASARSAIEKAVRAVKDEVLTYNGSVIDAVWSASAGYNTQTGVYGTCSGLDAWGTDVPYLQSVESPYERQYHEKMRRIIGKDYTYQEYNDSKTGEPYVSADTTHKDLGGFVQYNTFVSNGRSYRNISQFVSSRYCFDFGTDANGTPVMTYYGYGHGVGMSQCGAVGFAAEQGMGYREILQHYYTGVSMKSVGSGSSSGGFFGWLRKLFR
;
A
#
# COMPACT_ATOMS: atom_id res chain seq x y z
N MET A 1 30.90 14.66 -14.55
CA MET A 1 30.78 14.09 -13.21
C MET A 1 29.99 15.00 -12.24
N PHE A 2 29.05 15.83 -12.75
CA PHE A 2 28.29 16.82 -11.98
C PHE A 2 26.77 16.80 -12.22
N ALA A 3 26.26 15.87 -13.03
CA ALA A 3 24.83 15.82 -13.41
C ALA A 3 23.97 14.88 -12.57
N CYS A 4 24.55 14.05 -11.69
CA CYS A 4 23.78 13.05 -10.90
C CYS A 4 23.37 13.48 -9.48
N ARG A 5 23.74 14.69 -9.03
CA ARG A 5 23.41 15.17 -7.68
C ARG A 5 22.18 16.07 -7.59
N ALA A 6 21.63 16.52 -8.70
CA ALA A 6 20.48 17.44 -8.71
C ALA A 6 19.12 16.73 -8.64
N ALA A 7 19.00 15.48 -9.06
CA ALA A 7 17.73 14.74 -9.05
C ALA A 7 17.29 14.23 -7.68
N ALA A 8 18.23 14.02 -6.75
CA ALA A 8 17.93 13.47 -5.42
C ALA A 8 17.41 14.52 -4.42
N LEU A 9 17.55 15.82 -4.72
CA LEU A 9 17.12 16.90 -3.81
C LEU A 9 15.72 17.44 -4.11
N LEU A 10 15.13 17.11 -5.25
CA LEU A 10 13.76 17.54 -5.61
C LEU A 10 12.66 16.60 -5.09
N LEU A 11 12.96 15.34 -4.82
CA LEU A 11 11.96 14.37 -4.25
C LEU A 11 11.64 14.65 -2.78
N ALA A 12 12.50 15.31 -2.03
CA ALA A 12 12.26 15.61 -0.61
C ALA A 12 11.36 16.84 -0.38
N ALA A 13 11.13 17.66 -1.40
CA ALA A 13 10.40 18.93 -1.25
C ALA A 13 8.88 18.83 -1.53
N VAL A 14 8.41 17.77 -2.18
CA VAL A 14 6.97 17.60 -2.55
C VAL A 14 6.14 16.97 -1.44
N LEU A 15 6.75 16.35 -0.44
CA LEU A 15 6.04 15.70 0.68
C LEU A 15 5.73 16.62 1.88
N LEU A 16 6.01 17.92 1.78
CA LEU A 16 5.91 18.86 2.92
C LEU A 16 4.70 19.81 2.88
N VAL A 17 3.73 19.63 1.96
CA VAL A 17 2.56 20.53 1.88
C VAL A 17 1.28 19.72 1.99
N GLY A 18 0.75 19.63 3.22
CA GLY A 18 -0.57 19.02 3.42
C GLY A 18 -0.99 18.75 4.87
N ALA A 19 -0.55 19.56 5.82
CA ALA A 19 -1.14 19.54 7.16
C ALA A 19 -2.12 20.72 7.29
N ILE A 20 -3.44 20.45 7.30
CA ILE A 20 -4.48 21.39 7.72
C ILE A 20 -5.31 20.69 8.81
N PRO A 21 -5.56 21.34 9.97
CA PRO A 21 -6.23 20.74 11.11
C PRO A 21 -7.73 20.61 10.87
N ALA A 22 -8.30 19.46 11.23
CA ALA A 22 -9.74 19.26 11.32
C ALA A 22 -10.22 19.76 12.69
N ALA A 23 -11.18 20.69 12.69
CA ALA A 23 -11.90 21.15 13.85
C ALA A 23 -13.07 20.20 14.19
N PHE A 24 -13.30 20.05 15.48
CA PHE A 24 -14.28 19.23 16.15
C PHE A 24 -15.73 19.53 15.81
N ALA A 25 -16.59 18.51 15.81
CA ALA A 25 -17.95 18.57 16.28
C ALA A 25 -18.26 17.29 17.06
N GLU A 26 -18.63 17.46 18.33
CA GLU A 26 -19.22 16.44 19.21
C GLU A 26 -20.69 16.28 18.86
N GLU A 27 -21.21 15.04 18.81
CA GLU A 27 -22.60 14.74 19.15
C GLU A 27 -22.71 13.34 19.79
N GLU A 28 -23.46 13.31 20.88
CA GLU A 28 -23.74 12.16 21.74
C GLU A 28 -24.77 11.20 21.13
N GLY A 29 -24.69 9.90 21.48
CA GLY A 29 -25.83 8.98 21.40
C GLY A 29 -25.50 7.55 21.02
N THR A 30 -25.34 6.66 22.01
CA THR A 30 -25.25 5.19 21.93
C THR A 30 -26.57 4.53 21.46
N PRO A 31 -26.57 3.28 20.89
CA PRO A 31 -26.18 2.08 21.65
C PRO A 31 -25.38 1.00 20.90
N GLU A 32 -24.87 0.08 21.68
CA GLU A 32 -24.04 -1.08 21.48
C GLU A 32 -24.26 -1.89 20.19
N GLY A 33 -23.16 -2.09 19.45
CA GLY A 33 -22.96 -3.08 18.40
C GLY A 33 -21.48 -3.25 18.17
N GLU A 34 -20.99 -4.47 18.20
CA GLU A 34 -19.58 -4.87 18.16
C GLU A 34 -18.75 -4.07 17.13
N ALA A 35 -17.76 -3.36 17.61
CA ALA A 35 -16.86 -2.54 16.81
C ALA A 35 -15.93 -3.41 15.96
N VAL A 36 -16.22 -3.48 14.67
CA VAL A 36 -15.25 -3.89 13.65
C VAL A 36 -14.27 -2.72 13.49
N THR A 37 -13.04 -2.91 13.96
CA THR A 37 -11.97 -1.92 13.88
C THR A 37 -11.62 -1.63 12.43
N GLU A 38 -11.86 -0.39 12.01
CA GLU A 38 -11.50 0.15 10.72
C GLU A 38 -9.98 0.09 10.49
N ALA A 39 -9.56 -0.54 9.39
CA ALA A 39 -8.27 -0.29 8.80
C ALA A 39 -8.36 1.04 8.04
N VAL A 40 -8.27 2.14 8.77
CA VAL A 40 -8.27 3.48 8.18
C VAL A 40 -6.86 3.79 7.75
N TYR A 41 -6.65 3.98 6.45
CA TYR A 41 -5.52 4.77 5.94
C TYR A 41 -5.72 6.23 6.38
N THR A 42 -5.51 6.49 7.65
CA THR A 42 -5.41 7.86 8.14
C THR A 42 -3.97 8.30 7.96
N VAL A 43 -3.77 9.28 7.10
CA VAL A 43 -2.60 10.15 7.20
C VAL A 43 -2.61 10.70 8.63
N PRO A 44 -1.62 10.43 9.49
CA PRO A 44 -1.65 10.88 10.87
C PRO A 44 -1.48 12.38 10.91
N THR A 45 -2.55 13.12 11.26
CA THR A 45 -2.45 14.47 11.76
C THR A 45 -2.31 14.36 13.27
N THR A 46 -1.12 14.52 13.79
CA THR A 46 -0.77 15.30 15.00
C THR A 46 0.59 14.90 15.53
N ILE A 47 1.45 15.87 15.58
CA ILE A 47 2.69 15.85 16.38
C ILE A 47 2.26 16.17 17.82
N GLY A 48 2.21 15.14 18.65
CA GLY A 48 2.10 15.27 20.10
C GLY A 48 3.28 14.54 20.73
N GLY A 49 4.06 15.28 21.52
CA GLY A 49 5.36 14.87 22.00
C GLY A 49 5.41 13.63 22.87
N ALA A 50 6.63 13.08 22.87
CA ALA A 50 7.30 12.30 23.92
C ALA A 50 6.63 11.02 24.39
N ASP A 51 7.24 9.90 24.09
CA ASP A 51 7.92 9.06 25.06
C ASP A 51 8.62 7.93 24.32
N THR A 52 9.92 7.91 24.39
CA THR A 52 10.77 6.82 23.94
C THR A 52 10.63 5.64 24.92
N ALA A 53 9.52 4.93 24.87
CA ALA A 53 9.44 3.63 25.49
C ALA A 53 10.02 2.61 24.50
N LEU A 54 11.25 2.21 24.73
CA LEU A 54 11.86 1.00 24.15
C LEU A 54 10.95 -0.17 24.51
N LEU A 55 10.49 -0.93 23.50
CA LEU A 55 9.90 -2.23 23.78
C LEU A 55 10.95 -3.06 24.52
N PRO A 56 10.58 -3.78 25.60
CA PRO A 56 11.51 -4.69 26.25
C PRO A 56 12.03 -5.68 25.21
N ALA A 57 13.32 -5.90 25.20
CA ALA A 57 13.94 -6.96 24.41
C ALA A 57 13.33 -8.29 24.87
N GLU A 58 12.57 -8.94 23.99
CA GLU A 58 12.21 -10.34 24.22
C GLU A 58 13.50 -11.16 24.27
N GLU A 59 13.56 -12.12 25.17
CA GLU A 59 14.71 -12.98 25.39
C GLU A 59 15.16 -13.61 24.05
N GLU A 60 16.24 -13.07 23.49
CA GLU A 60 16.89 -13.65 22.32
C GLU A 60 17.43 -15.03 22.69
N ASN A 61 17.06 -16.02 21.91
CA ASN A 61 17.65 -17.36 21.96
C ASN A 61 19.18 -17.20 21.92
N CYS A 62 19.89 -17.73 22.90
CA CYS A 62 21.30 -17.50 23.25
C CYS A 62 22.34 -17.77 22.13
N LEU A 63 21.90 -18.16 20.93
CA LEU A 63 22.78 -18.45 19.78
C LEU A 63 22.63 -17.40 18.64
N SER A 64 21.63 -16.52 18.66
CA SER A 64 21.42 -15.55 17.57
C SER A 64 22.42 -14.39 17.58
N TRP A 65 23.07 -14.10 18.70
CA TRP A 65 24.06 -13.02 18.80
C TRP A 65 25.43 -13.39 18.20
N LEU A 66 25.73 -14.68 18.04
CA LEU A 66 26.98 -15.18 17.44
C LEU A 66 27.00 -15.12 15.91
N PHE A 67 25.83 -15.15 15.29
CA PHE A 67 25.68 -15.09 13.83
C PHE A 67 24.71 -13.96 13.52
N GLY A 68 25.11 -12.71 13.49
CA GLY A 68 24.28 -11.55 13.22
C GLY A 68 23.11 -11.92 12.29
N SER A 69 21.90 -12.14 12.84
CA SER A 69 20.84 -12.86 12.14
C SER A 69 20.37 -12.02 10.95
N LYS A 70 20.49 -12.56 9.74
CA LYS A 70 19.93 -12.04 8.50
C LYS A 70 18.39 -11.94 8.55
N ASP A 71 17.79 -12.41 9.64
CA ASP A 71 16.35 -12.56 9.82
C ASP A 71 15.70 -11.41 10.61
N THR A 72 16.40 -10.30 10.85
CA THR A 72 15.81 -9.13 11.51
C THR A 72 15.76 -7.92 10.61
N ILE A 73 14.68 -7.13 10.74
CA ILE A 73 14.50 -5.84 10.09
C ILE A 73 14.38 -4.75 11.15
N THR A 74 15.02 -3.60 10.91
CA THR A 74 14.85 -2.42 11.74
C THR A 74 14.18 -1.34 10.93
N MET A 75 12.99 -0.92 11.35
CA MET A 75 12.23 0.13 10.69
C MET A 75 12.36 1.44 11.44
N PRO A 76 12.67 2.56 10.74
CA PRO A 76 12.70 3.87 11.38
C PRO A 76 11.35 4.25 11.99
N TYR A 77 10.25 3.84 11.34
CA TYR A 77 8.89 4.06 11.81
C TYR A 77 8.03 2.84 11.50
N LEU A 78 7.18 2.45 12.46
CA LEU A 78 6.18 1.40 12.30
C LEU A 78 4.97 1.71 13.21
N ASN A 79 3.77 1.55 12.70
CA ASN A 79 2.55 1.70 13.50
C ASN A 79 2.14 0.31 14.03
N ILE A 80 2.32 0.07 15.31
CA ILE A 80 1.99 -1.22 15.93
C ILE A 80 0.53 -1.17 16.39
N LYS A 81 -0.29 -2.09 15.89
CA LYS A 81 -1.72 -2.19 16.24
C LYS A 81 -1.89 -2.28 17.76
N GLY A 82 -2.73 -1.41 18.31
CA GLY A 82 -2.96 -1.31 19.75
C GLY A 82 -1.89 -0.52 20.52
N LYS A 83 -0.74 -0.16 19.90
CA LYS A 83 0.34 0.59 20.56
C LYS A 83 0.69 1.90 19.85
N GLY A 84 0.17 2.11 18.60
CA GLY A 84 0.41 3.31 17.80
C GLY A 84 1.81 3.37 17.17
N LEU A 85 2.18 4.55 16.67
CA LEU A 85 3.44 4.80 15.98
C LEU A 85 4.64 4.61 16.91
N ARG A 86 5.66 3.88 16.44
CA ARG A 86 6.93 3.63 17.14
C ARG A 86 8.09 3.93 16.20
N ARG A 87 9.25 4.29 16.80
CA ARG A 87 10.50 4.58 16.09
C ARG A 87 11.53 3.48 16.33
N ASN A 88 12.41 3.26 15.35
CA ASN A 88 13.54 2.32 15.44
C ASN A 88 13.11 0.91 15.90
N VAL A 89 12.02 0.42 15.31
CA VAL A 89 11.43 -0.88 15.68
C VAL A 89 12.25 -2.01 15.05
N LYS A 90 12.82 -2.89 15.86
CA LYS A 90 13.52 -4.10 15.43
C LYS A 90 12.60 -5.30 15.61
N LEU A 91 12.36 -6.05 14.54
CA LEU A 91 11.51 -7.25 14.51
C LEU A 91 12.21 -8.39 13.77
N ASN A 92 11.78 -9.63 14.03
CA ASN A 92 12.03 -10.73 13.11
C ASN A 92 11.42 -10.39 11.75
N LEU A 93 12.15 -10.60 10.64
CA LEU A 93 11.69 -10.25 9.30
C LEU A 93 10.40 -10.98 8.92
N VAL A 94 10.33 -12.29 9.20
CA VAL A 94 9.14 -13.10 8.89
C VAL A 94 7.95 -12.59 9.67
N ASP A 95 8.08 -12.34 10.98
CA ASP A 95 7.00 -11.84 11.81
C ASP A 95 6.52 -10.46 11.33
N CYS A 96 7.45 -9.57 10.97
CA CYS A 96 7.14 -8.26 10.40
C CYS A 96 6.29 -8.39 9.13
N LEU A 97 6.76 -9.21 8.17
CA LEU A 97 6.06 -9.42 6.90
C LEU A 97 4.71 -10.12 7.11
N VAL A 98 4.62 -11.13 8.01
CA VAL A 98 3.35 -11.80 8.33
C VAL A 98 2.35 -10.83 8.93
N GLY A 99 2.77 -10.04 9.93
CA GLY A 99 1.90 -9.10 10.62
C GLY A 99 1.36 -8.01 9.71
N ILE A 100 2.18 -7.46 8.80
CA ILE A 100 1.74 -6.46 7.84
C ILE A 100 0.89 -7.11 6.75
N THR A 101 1.27 -8.27 6.19
CA THR A 101 0.47 -8.99 5.18
C THR A 101 -0.93 -9.33 5.72
N TYR A 102 -1.03 -9.75 6.99
CA TYR A 102 -2.32 -10.00 7.62
C TYR A 102 -3.14 -8.70 7.78
N THR A 103 -2.51 -7.60 8.13
CA THR A 103 -3.19 -6.29 8.23
C THR A 103 -3.77 -5.88 6.89
N GLU A 104 -3.03 -6.11 5.80
CA GLU A 104 -3.39 -5.66 4.45
C GLU A 104 -4.41 -6.56 3.75
N LEU A 105 -4.22 -7.88 3.81
CA LEU A 105 -5.06 -8.85 3.06
C LEU A 105 -5.92 -9.76 3.94
N GLY A 106 -5.66 -9.82 5.25
CA GLY A 106 -6.43 -10.67 6.17
C GLY A 106 -6.49 -12.14 5.75
N SER A 107 -7.61 -12.80 6.08
CA SER A 107 -7.84 -14.23 5.86
C SER A 107 -8.55 -14.49 4.52
N ILE A 108 -7.95 -14.13 3.39
CA ILE A 108 -8.55 -14.32 2.05
C ILE A 108 -8.83 -15.78 1.69
N GLY A 109 -8.17 -16.74 2.33
CA GLY A 109 -8.41 -18.17 2.11
C GLY A 109 -9.84 -18.65 2.42
N SER A 110 -10.69 -17.80 3.00
CA SER A 110 -12.10 -18.10 3.24
C SER A 110 -12.98 -18.00 1.99
N PHE A 111 -12.52 -17.30 0.94
CA PHE A 111 -13.31 -17.04 -0.28
C PHE A 111 -12.55 -17.26 -1.60
N VAL A 112 -11.28 -17.68 -1.53
CA VAL A 112 -10.50 -18.17 -2.69
C VAL A 112 -9.84 -19.49 -2.37
N SER A 113 -9.37 -20.21 -3.41
CA SER A 113 -8.64 -21.45 -3.21
C SER A 113 -7.35 -21.23 -2.40
N ALA A 114 -6.89 -22.27 -1.70
CA ALA A 114 -5.64 -22.21 -0.94
C ALA A 114 -4.44 -21.84 -1.81
N SER A 115 -4.42 -22.30 -3.07
CA SER A 115 -3.37 -21.94 -4.04
C SER A 115 -3.41 -20.44 -4.37
N ALA A 116 -4.59 -19.92 -4.75
CA ALA A 116 -4.75 -18.49 -5.07
C ALA A 116 -4.39 -17.59 -3.87
N ALA A 117 -4.84 -17.96 -2.67
CA ALA A 117 -4.49 -17.24 -1.45
C ALA A 117 -2.97 -17.19 -1.23
N GLN A 118 -2.27 -18.32 -1.45
CA GLN A 118 -0.81 -18.37 -1.33
C GLN A 118 -0.12 -17.40 -2.30
N GLU A 119 -0.55 -17.34 -3.57
CA GLU A 119 0.05 -16.46 -4.56
C GLU A 119 -0.24 -14.98 -4.25
N ALA A 120 -1.45 -14.63 -3.84
CA ALA A 120 -1.80 -13.27 -3.43
C ALA A 120 -1.01 -12.80 -2.18
N TRP A 121 -0.89 -13.65 -1.15
CA TRP A 121 -0.08 -13.33 0.03
C TRP A 121 1.41 -13.20 -0.30
N LYS A 122 1.96 -14.04 -1.21
CA LYS A 122 3.35 -13.89 -1.68
C LYS A 122 3.55 -12.56 -2.40
N ALA A 123 2.64 -12.19 -3.31
CA ALA A 123 2.71 -10.91 -4.02
C ALA A 123 2.71 -9.74 -3.03
N GLN A 124 1.78 -9.74 -2.08
CA GLN A 124 1.70 -8.70 -1.05
C GLN A 124 2.96 -8.68 -0.18
N ALA A 125 3.49 -9.83 0.23
CA ALA A 125 4.69 -9.90 1.08
C ALA A 125 5.94 -9.35 0.37
N VAL A 126 6.12 -9.64 -0.92
CA VAL A 126 7.24 -9.07 -1.72
C VAL A 126 7.07 -7.56 -1.91
N ALA A 127 5.85 -7.07 -2.17
CA ALA A 127 5.58 -5.64 -2.25
C ALA A 127 5.88 -4.95 -0.91
N ILE A 128 5.39 -5.50 0.21
CA ILE A 128 5.70 -5.00 1.56
C ILE A 128 7.21 -4.98 1.81
N HIS A 129 7.93 -6.08 1.53
CA HIS A 129 9.37 -6.15 1.76
C HIS A 129 10.13 -5.09 0.95
N SER A 130 9.74 -4.90 -0.32
CA SER A 130 10.32 -3.86 -1.19
C SER A 130 10.06 -2.46 -0.64
N TYR A 131 8.83 -2.19 -0.24
CA TYR A 131 8.43 -0.92 0.39
C TYR A 131 9.22 -0.66 1.67
N LEU A 132 9.34 -1.65 2.57
CA LEU A 132 10.10 -1.51 3.80
C LEU A 132 11.59 -1.25 3.53
N GLU A 133 12.22 -1.97 2.59
CA GLU A 133 13.63 -1.76 2.22
C GLU A 133 13.86 -0.37 1.61
N TYR A 134 12.92 0.11 0.79
CA TYR A 134 12.97 1.48 0.25
C TYR A 134 12.86 2.51 1.38
N HIS A 135 11.86 2.40 2.25
CA HIS A 135 11.59 3.37 3.30
C HIS A 135 12.52 3.29 4.51
N LYS A 136 13.31 2.25 4.68
CA LYS A 136 14.46 2.28 5.60
C LYS A 136 15.42 3.42 5.30
N LYS A 137 15.55 3.77 4.03
CA LYS A 137 16.51 4.78 3.57
C LYS A 137 15.85 6.14 3.35
N TYR A 138 14.63 6.17 2.85
CA TYR A 138 13.96 7.39 2.38
C TYR A 138 12.66 7.72 3.12
N GLY A 139 12.22 6.84 4.03
CA GLY A 139 10.91 6.94 4.68
C GLY A 139 10.85 7.98 5.80
N SER A 140 9.62 8.39 6.07
CA SER A 140 9.23 9.26 7.18
C SER A 140 8.15 8.57 8.03
N SER A 141 7.70 9.24 9.10
CA SER A 141 6.58 8.73 9.91
C SER A 141 5.27 8.58 9.11
N ALA A 142 5.10 9.35 8.03
CA ALA A 142 3.93 9.26 7.13
C ALA A 142 3.92 7.95 6.31
N ASN A 143 5.08 7.27 6.19
CA ASN A 143 5.22 6.01 5.47
C ASN A 143 5.15 4.78 6.41
N ALA A 144 4.79 4.96 7.67
CA ALA A 144 4.74 3.88 8.64
C ALA A 144 3.57 2.93 8.36
N LEU A 145 3.89 1.70 7.98
CA LEU A 145 2.88 0.65 7.79
C LEU A 145 2.30 0.19 9.13
N ILE A 146 1.07 -0.34 9.10
CA ILE A 146 0.43 -0.92 10.28
C ILE A 146 0.85 -2.39 10.40
N TYR A 147 1.41 -2.73 11.54
CA TYR A 147 1.83 -4.07 11.91
C TYR A 147 0.90 -4.65 12.97
N THR A 148 0.24 -5.77 12.67
CA THR A 148 -0.46 -6.58 13.67
C THR A 148 0.52 -7.57 14.29
N PRO A 149 0.77 -7.54 15.62
CA PRO A 149 1.60 -8.53 16.29
C PRO A 149 1.13 -9.95 16.01
N VAL A 150 2.07 -10.87 15.73
CA VAL A 150 1.75 -12.22 15.25
C VAL A 150 0.97 -13.06 16.26
N ASP A 151 1.07 -12.77 17.54
CA ASP A 151 0.31 -13.37 18.63
C ASP A 151 -1.17 -12.92 18.65
N GLN A 152 -1.50 -11.80 17.99
CA GLN A 152 -2.87 -11.30 17.83
C GLN A 152 -3.55 -11.82 16.55
N ILE A 153 -2.82 -12.57 15.72
CA ILE A 153 -3.36 -13.15 14.48
C ILE A 153 -3.93 -14.54 14.78
N PRO A 154 -5.17 -14.86 14.33
CA PRO A 154 -5.72 -16.21 14.46
C PRO A 154 -4.76 -17.28 13.94
N ALA A 155 -4.53 -18.35 14.69
CA ALA A 155 -3.47 -19.33 14.42
C ALA A 155 -3.53 -19.92 13.00
N SER A 156 -4.74 -20.21 12.48
CA SER A 156 -4.94 -20.73 11.12
C SER A 156 -4.52 -19.73 10.05
N ALA A 157 -4.90 -18.45 10.19
CA ALA A 157 -4.52 -17.38 9.27
C ALA A 157 -3.01 -17.14 9.34
N ARG A 158 -2.44 -17.06 10.55
CA ARG A 158 -1.00 -16.88 10.76
C ARG A 158 -0.20 -17.97 10.06
N SER A 159 -0.52 -19.25 10.27
CA SER A 159 0.18 -20.39 9.68
C SER A 159 0.12 -20.35 8.14
N ALA A 160 -1.03 -20.02 7.57
CA ALA A 160 -1.19 -19.93 6.12
C ALA A 160 -0.39 -18.80 5.48
N ILE A 161 -0.41 -17.60 6.10
CA ILE A 161 0.33 -16.41 5.64
C ILE A 161 1.83 -16.64 5.86
N GLU A 162 2.24 -17.19 6.99
CA GLU A 162 3.64 -17.50 7.28
C GLU A 162 4.26 -18.43 6.24
N LYS A 163 3.51 -19.45 5.78
CA LYS A 163 3.93 -20.32 4.69
C LYS A 163 4.23 -19.52 3.41
N ALA A 164 3.36 -18.59 3.03
CA ALA A 164 3.56 -17.73 1.86
C ALA A 164 4.77 -16.81 2.04
N VAL A 165 4.85 -16.13 3.18
CA VAL A 165 5.95 -15.20 3.51
C VAL A 165 7.29 -15.89 3.50
N ARG A 166 7.43 -17.06 4.17
CA ARG A 166 8.70 -17.81 4.20
C ARG A 166 9.21 -18.22 2.82
N ALA A 167 8.31 -18.46 1.87
CA ALA A 167 8.66 -18.79 0.50
C ALA A 167 9.31 -17.63 -0.26
N VAL A 168 9.06 -16.37 0.14
CA VAL A 168 9.48 -15.17 -0.59
C VAL A 168 10.19 -14.12 0.29
N LYS A 169 10.47 -14.43 1.57
CA LYS A 169 11.01 -13.47 2.55
C LYS A 169 12.31 -12.77 2.13
N ASP A 170 13.06 -13.38 1.24
CA ASP A 170 14.33 -12.84 0.76
C ASP A 170 14.19 -12.08 -0.56
N GLU A 171 12.98 -11.92 -1.10
CA GLU A 171 12.75 -11.28 -2.38
C GLU A 171 12.27 -9.84 -2.24
N VAL A 172 12.79 -8.97 -3.12
CA VAL A 172 12.35 -7.59 -3.30
C VAL A 172 12.24 -7.24 -4.78
N LEU A 173 11.42 -6.26 -5.10
CA LEU A 173 11.31 -5.68 -6.43
C LEU A 173 12.39 -4.63 -6.66
N THR A 174 12.98 -4.67 -7.85
CA THR A 174 13.98 -3.69 -8.27
C THR A 174 13.65 -3.15 -9.66
N TYR A 175 13.97 -1.88 -9.88
CA TYR A 175 13.97 -1.22 -11.18
C TYR A 175 15.36 -0.64 -11.43
N ASN A 176 15.99 -0.97 -12.56
CA ASN A 176 17.39 -0.59 -12.85
C ASN A 176 18.35 -0.91 -11.69
N GLY A 177 18.17 -2.06 -11.03
CA GLY A 177 19.02 -2.56 -9.95
C GLY A 177 18.78 -1.94 -8.56
N SER A 178 17.93 -0.93 -8.45
CA SER A 178 17.55 -0.30 -7.19
C SER A 178 16.20 -0.80 -6.69
N VAL A 179 16.07 -1.00 -5.37
CA VAL A 179 14.77 -1.36 -4.75
C VAL A 179 13.77 -0.25 -5.00
N ILE A 180 12.54 -0.62 -5.37
CA ILE A 180 11.47 0.31 -5.70
C ILE A 180 10.60 0.65 -4.49
N ASP A 181 9.90 1.78 -4.57
CA ASP A 181 8.77 2.10 -3.71
C ASP A 181 7.53 1.34 -4.22
N ALA A 182 7.37 0.11 -3.74
CA ALA A 182 6.32 -0.79 -4.21
C ALA A 182 5.01 -0.51 -3.48
N VAL A 183 4.37 0.61 -3.82
CA VAL A 183 3.09 1.04 -3.24
C VAL A 183 1.93 0.16 -3.71
N TRP A 184 0.86 0.08 -2.92
CA TRP A 184 -0.36 -0.67 -3.24
C TRP A 184 -1.60 0.04 -2.70
N SER A 185 -2.77 -0.37 -3.17
CA SER A 185 -4.07 0.10 -2.68
C SER A 185 -5.07 -1.05 -2.57
N ALA A 186 -6.14 -0.86 -1.80
CA ALA A 186 -7.14 -1.91 -1.57
C ALA A 186 -7.82 -2.33 -2.88
N SER A 187 -8.25 -1.37 -3.69
CA SER A 187 -8.84 -1.65 -5.01
C SER A 187 -8.62 -0.50 -5.98
N ALA A 188 -8.44 -0.84 -7.25
CA ALA A 188 -8.32 0.11 -8.34
C ALA A 188 -9.67 0.69 -8.76
N GLY A 189 -9.65 1.67 -9.64
CA GLY A 189 -10.82 2.41 -10.12
C GLY A 189 -11.56 1.76 -11.27
N TYR A 190 -12.58 2.47 -11.74
CA TYR A 190 -13.39 2.10 -12.90
C TYR A 190 -13.60 3.31 -13.79
N ASN A 191 -13.21 3.22 -15.04
CA ASN A 191 -13.46 4.25 -16.03
C ASN A 191 -14.84 4.02 -16.66
N THR A 192 -15.79 4.83 -16.29
CA THR A 192 -17.18 4.72 -16.79
C THR A 192 -17.31 5.04 -18.26
N GLN A 193 -16.35 5.74 -18.87
CA GLN A 193 -16.35 6.10 -20.30
C GLN A 193 -15.88 4.94 -21.17
N THR A 194 -14.90 4.16 -20.68
CA THR A 194 -14.32 3.03 -21.43
C THR A 194 -14.80 1.67 -20.96
N GLY A 195 -15.39 1.60 -19.76
CA GLY A 195 -15.80 0.33 -19.15
C GLY A 195 -14.63 -0.48 -18.56
N VAL A 196 -13.45 0.12 -18.41
CA VAL A 196 -12.23 -0.56 -17.94
C VAL A 196 -12.03 -0.35 -16.45
N TYR A 197 -11.66 -1.42 -15.74
CA TYR A 197 -11.10 -1.35 -14.41
C TYR A 197 -9.57 -1.27 -14.51
N GLY A 198 -8.93 -0.37 -13.78
CA GLY A 198 -7.49 -0.21 -13.87
C GLY A 198 -6.89 0.63 -12.74
N THR A 199 -5.57 0.57 -12.64
CA THR A 199 -4.80 1.36 -11.69
C THR A 199 -4.50 2.77 -12.22
N CYS A 200 -4.04 3.64 -11.34
CA CYS A 200 -3.56 4.97 -11.64
C CYS A 200 -2.04 4.98 -11.82
N SER A 201 -1.54 5.85 -12.68
CA SER A 201 -0.09 6.11 -12.75
C SER A 201 0.39 7.04 -11.63
N GLY A 202 1.68 6.98 -11.32
CA GLY A 202 2.29 7.96 -10.41
C GLY A 202 2.20 9.39 -10.92
N LEU A 203 2.22 9.57 -12.25
CA LEU A 203 2.06 10.88 -12.87
C LEU A 203 0.66 11.46 -12.63
N ASP A 204 -0.38 10.64 -12.85
CA ASP A 204 -1.76 11.10 -12.72
C ASP A 204 -2.18 11.30 -11.26
N ALA A 205 -1.71 10.44 -10.35
CA ALA A 205 -2.05 10.54 -8.93
C ALA A 205 -1.27 11.63 -8.19
N TRP A 206 0.02 11.79 -8.48
CA TRP A 206 0.95 12.61 -7.68
C TRP A 206 1.72 13.65 -8.48
N GLY A 207 1.52 13.72 -9.79
CA GLY A 207 2.25 14.64 -10.66
C GLY A 207 3.72 14.27 -10.87
N THR A 208 4.11 13.03 -10.59
CA THR A 208 5.48 12.53 -10.72
C THR A 208 5.51 11.29 -11.59
N ASP A 209 6.20 11.36 -12.71
CA ASP A 209 6.41 10.21 -13.58
C ASP A 209 7.39 9.23 -12.92
N VAL A 210 6.85 8.09 -12.50
CA VAL A 210 7.61 6.97 -11.91
C VAL A 210 7.54 5.80 -12.88
N PRO A 211 8.64 5.43 -13.56
CA PRO A 211 8.61 4.49 -14.69
C PRO A 211 8.00 3.13 -14.37
N TYR A 212 8.07 2.66 -13.14
CA TYR A 212 7.50 1.37 -12.72
C TYR A 212 6.08 1.49 -12.12
N LEU A 213 5.52 2.71 -11.96
CA LEU A 213 4.16 2.97 -11.47
C LEU A 213 3.29 3.51 -12.62
N GLN A 214 2.99 2.64 -13.57
CA GLN A 214 2.15 2.96 -14.71
C GLN A 214 0.72 2.48 -14.48
N SER A 215 -0.24 3.08 -15.19
CA SER A 215 -1.63 2.63 -15.20
C SER A 215 -1.74 1.30 -15.96
N VAL A 216 -2.35 0.28 -15.35
CA VAL A 216 -2.56 -1.04 -15.93
C VAL A 216 -4.00 -1.52 -15.69
N GLU A 217 -4.51 -2.39 -16.57
CA GLU A 217 -5.82 -2.99 -16.40
C GLU A 217 -5.87 -3.91 -15.17
N SER A 218 -7.03 -3.92 -14.50
CA SER A 218 -7.26 -4.74 -13.31
C SER A 218 -8.72 -5.23 -13.28
N PRO A 219 -9.08 -6.24 -14.08
CA PRO A 219 -10.47 -6.54 -14.43
C PRO A 219 -11.31 -7.10 -13.28
N TYR A 220 -10.70 -7.56 -12.20
CA TYR A 220 -11.41 -8.27 -11.12
C TYR A 220 -11.78 -7.38 -9.92
N GLU A 221 -11.60 -6.07 -10.03
CA GLU A 221 -11.69 -5.11 -8.92
C GLU A 221 -13.00 -5.20 -8.14
N ARG A 222 -14.13 -4.97 -8.78
CA ARG A 222 -15.43 -4.95 -8.12
C ARG A 222 -15.77 -6.30 -7.51
N GLN A 223 -15.56 -7.39 -8.26
CA GLN A 223 -15.85 -8.75 -7.81
C GLN A 223 -15.11 -9.09 -6.51
N TYR A 224 -13.81 -8.76 -6.45
CA TYR A 224 -12.99 -9.09 -5.30
C TYR A 224 -13.08 -8.06 -4.18
N HIS A 225 -13.37 -6.82 -4.48
CA HIS A 225 -13.72 -5.84 -3.47
C HIS A 225 -14.95 -6.27 -2.65
N GLU A 226 -16.00 -6.74 -3.32
CA GLU A 226 -17.19 -7.24 -2.64
C GLU A 226 -16.89 -8.46 -1.74
N LYS A 227 -16.05 -9.39 -2.22
CA LYS A 227 -15.58 -10.54 -1.40
C LYS A 227 -14.72 -10.08 -0.21
N MET A 228 -13.91 -9.05 -0.40
CA MET A 228 -13.01 -8.47 0.60
C MET A 228 -13.64 -7.34 1.42
N ARG A 229 -14.91 -7.05 1.22
CA ARG A 229 -15.61 -5.91 1.85
C ARG A 229 -15.44 -5.86 3.37
N ARG A 230 -15.46 -7.03 4.04
CA ARG A 230 -15.26 -7.11 5.50
C ARG A 230 -13.83 -6.76 5.93
N ILE A 231 -12.84 -6.94 5.06
CA ILE A 231 -11.43 -6.59 5.29
C ILE A 231 -11.24 -5.10 4.98
N ILE A 232 -11.78 -4.64 3.84
CA ILE A 232 -11.64 -3.25 3.37
C ILE A 232 -12.51 -2.29 4.20
N GLY A 233 -13.67 -2.74 4.69
CA GLY A 233 -14.58 -1.93 5.52
C GLY A 233 -15.39 -0.87 4.74
N LYS A 234 -15.27 -0.82 3.40
CA LYS A 234 -15.93 0.16 2.53
C LYS A 234 -16.58 -0.51 1.33
N ASP A 235 -17.60 0.13 0.76
CA ASP A 235 -18.21 -0.30 -0.50
C ASP A 235 -17.33 0.09 -1.69
N TYR A 236 -17.34 -0.74 -2.76
CA TYR A 236 -16.62 -0.44 -3.99
C TYR A 236 -17.10 0.87 -4.61
N THR A 237 -18.40 1.05 -4.72
CA THR A 237 -19.02 2.29 -5.21
C THR A 237 -19.60 3.06 -4.03
N TYR A 238 -19.27 4.33 -3.95
CA TYR A 238 -19.75 5.23 -2.91
C TYR A 238 -20.23 6.53 -3.52
N GLN A 239 -21.34 7.09 -3.02
CA GLN A 239 -21.94 8.31 -3.52
C GLN A 239 -21.94 9.39 -2.44
N GLU A 240 -21.57 10.60 -2.83
CA GLU A 240 -21.67 11.81 -2.00
C GLU A 240 -22.49 12.88 -2.74
N TYR A 241 -23.36 13.54 -2.01
CA TYR A 241 -24.24 14.59 -2.53
C TYR A 241 -23.73 15.99 -2.19
N ASN A 242 -22.81 16.07 -1.26
CA ASN A 242 -22.23 17.33 -0.82
C ASN A 242 -20.70 17.27 -0.97
N ASP A 243 -20.12 18.39 -1.35
CA ASP A 243 -18.67 18.58 -1.35
C ASP A 243 -18.12 18.41 0.08
N SER A 244 -17.29 17.41 0.30
CA SER A 244 -16.75 17.04 1.62
C SER A 244 -15.91 18.12 2.28
N LYS A 245 -15.44 19.14 1.53
CA LYS A 245 -14.64 20.26 2.07
C LYS A 245 -15.45 21.49 2.38
N THR A 246 -16.57 21.67 1.71
CA THR A 246 -17.42 22.86 1.89
C THR A 246 -18.74 22.56 2.59
N GLY A 247 -19.18 21.29 2.56
CA GLY A 247 -20.52 20.89 3.01
C GLY A 247 -21.65 21.29 2.06
N GLU A 248 -21.33 21.99 0.96
CA GLU A 248 -22.32 22.46 -0.01
C GLU A 248 -22.77 21.33 -0.95
N PRO A 249 -24.04 21.28 -1.38
CA PRO A 249 -24.51 20.34 -2.39
C PRO A 249 -23.68 20.43 -3.67
N TYR A 250 -23.46 19.29 -4.32
CA TYR A 250 -22.82 19.28 -5.64
C TYR A 250 -23.73 19.94 -6.68
N VAL A 251 -23.11 20.79 -7.51
CA VAL A 251 -23.74 21.41 -8.68
C VAL A 251 -22.94 21.15 -9.96
N SER A 252 -21.63 20.95 -9.84
CA SER A 252 -20.73 20.67 -10.96
C SER A 252 -19.42 20.04 -10.48
N ALA A 253 -18.82 19.23 -11.33
CA ALA A 253 -17.43 18.80 -11.20
C ALA A 253 -16.85 18.49 -12.59
N ASP A 254 -15.57 18.85 -12.79
CA ASP A 254 -14.81 18.44 -13.97
C ASP A 254 -14.11 17.10 -13.68
N THR A 255 -14.56 16.05 -14.38
CA THR A 255 -14.03 14.68 -14.28
C THR A 255 -13.57 14.16 -15.64
N THR A 256 -13.23 15.05 -16.59
CA THR A 256 -12.90 14.67 -17.97
C THR A 256 -11.47 14.16 -18.14
N HIS A 257 -10.55 14.57 -17.27
CA HIS A 257 -9.14 14.17 -17.34
C HIS A 257 -8.93 12.89 -16.54
N LYS A 258 -9.04 11.74 -17.24
CA LYS A 258 -8.98 10.42 -16.60
C LYS A 258 -7.93 9.54 -17.28
N ASP A 259 -7.28 8.71 -16.46
CA ASP A 259 -6.42 7.62 -16.92
C ASP A 259 -7.20 6.35 -17.26
N LEU A 260 -6.50 5.21 -17.45
CA LEU A 260 -7.10 3.92 -17.79
C LEU A 260 -8.20 3.50 -16.80
N GLY A 261 -7.95 3.67 -15.49
CA GLY A 261 -8.87 3.29 -14.41
C GLY A 261 -9.91 4.34 -14.07
N GLY A 262 -9.97 5.47 -14.79
CA GLY A 262 -10.93 6.54 -14.53
C GLY A 262 -10.54 7.48 -13.37
N PHE A 263 -9.28 7.54 -13.02
CA PHE A 263 -8.78 8.48 -12.00
C PHE A 263 -8.72 9.89 -12.56
N VAL A 264 -9.13 10.86 -11.76
CA VAL A 264 -9.00 12.28 -12.10
C VAL A 264 -7.56 12.70 -11.91
N GLN A 265 -6.98 13.32 -12.95
CA GLN A 265 -5.59 13.73 -12.94
C GLN A 265 -5.27 14.76 -11.86
N TYR A 266 -4.08 14.64 -11.32
CA TYR A 266 -3.47 15.65 -10.45
C TYR A 266 -3.48 17.04 -11.12
N ASN A 267 -3.89 18.09 -10.43
CA ASN A 267 -3.94 19.50 -10.89
C ASN A 267 -5.05 19.90 -11.87
N THR A 268 -5.99 19.05 -12.22
CA THR A 268 -7.03 19.41 -13.20
C THR A 268 -8.45 19.36 -12.68
N PHE A 269 -8.63 19.28 -11.36
CA PHE A 269 -9.93 19.08 -10.78
C PHE A 269 -10.61 20.39 -10.38
N VAL A 270 -11.84 20.58 -10.85
CA VAL A 270 -12.73 21.68 -10.45
C VAL A 270 -14.05 21.09 -9.95
N SER A 271 -14.48 21.45 -8.73
CA SER A 271 -15.76 21.07 -8.19
C SER A 271 -16.47 22.30 -7.63
N ASN A 272 -17.75 22.46 -7.95
CA ASN A 272 -18.59 23.60 -7.53
C ASN A 272 -17.91 24.96 -7.77
N GLY A 273 -17.21 25.11 -8.91
CA GLY A 273 -16.48 26.34 -9.25
C GLY A 273 -15.16 26.55 -8.50
N ARG A 274 -14.77 25.61 -7.63
CA ARG A 274 -13.47 25.64 -6.92
C ARG A 274 -12.43 24.80 -7.64
N SER A 275 -11.24 25.35 -7.81
CA SER A 275 -10.09 24.62 -8.32
C SER A 275 -9.32 23.94 -7.17
N TYR A 276 -9.04 22.67 -7.33
CA TYR A 276 -8.22 21.87 -6.43
C TYR A 276 -6.89 21.55 -7.11
N ARG A 277 -5.78 21.80 -6.42
CA ARG A 277 -4.43 21.56 -6.98
C ARG A 277 -4.06 20.08 -7.01
N ASN A 278 -4.65 19.30 -6.16
CA ASN A 278 -4.53 17.85 -6.18
C ASN A 278 -5.76 17.21 -5.57
N ILE A 279 -5.95 15.94 -5.90
CA ILE A 279 -7.13 15.19 -5.49
C ILE A 279 -7.21 14.99 -3.97
N SER A 280 -6.08 14.90 -3.27
CA SER A 280 -6.05 14.71 -1.81
C SER A 280 -6.59 15.93 -1.04
N GLN A 281 -6.65 17.10 -1.68
CA GLN A 281 -7.33 18.26 -1.11
C GLN A 281 -8.85 18.16 -1.16
N PHE A 282 -9.36 17.28 -2.04
CA PHE A 282 -10.79 17.06 -2.22
C PHE A 282 -11.25 15.78 -1.50
N VAL A 283 -10.57 14.66 -1.72
CA VAL A 283 -10.86 13.36 -1.08
C VAL A 283 -9.63 12.80 -0.40
N SER A 284 -9.82 12.05 0.68
CA SER A 284 -8.70 11.51 1.48
C SER A 284 -8.28 10.10 1.05
N SER A 285 -9.17 9.30 0.48
CA SER A 285 -8.93 7.86 0.26
C SER A 285 -9.50 7.28 -1.02
N ARG A 286 -10.13 8.10 -1.89
CA ARG A 286 -10.73 7.65 -3.15
C ARG A 286 -10.43 8.67 -4.24
N TYR A 287 -9.64 8.28 -5.22
CA TYR A 287 -9.16 9.18 -6.28
C TYR A 287 -9.83 8.94 -7.62
N CYS A 288 -10.60 7.85 -7.77
CA CYS A 288 -11.39 7.57 -8.95
C CYS A 288 -12.84 7.96 -8.71
N PHE A 289 -13.38 8.90 -9.50
CA PHE A 289 -14.76 9.37 -9.36
C PHE A 289 -15.33 9.96 -10.63
N ASP A 290 -16.66 10.00 -10.68
CA ASP A 290 -17.49 10.67 -11.70
C ASP A 290 -18.45 11.64 -11.08
N PHE A 291 -18.79 12.69 -11.84
CA PHE A 291 -19.90 13.56 -11.54
C PHE A 291 -21.07 13.27 -12.47
N GLY A 292 -22.26 13.21 -11.92
CA GLY A 292 -23.49 12.97 -12.67
C GLY A 292 -24.73 13.26 -11.83
N THR A 293 -25.81 12.56 -12.15
CA THR A 293 -27.06 12.61 -11.36
C THR A 293 -27.47 11.21 -10.94
N ASP A 294 -28.09 11.10 -9.77
CA ASP A 294 -28.72 9.85 -9.33
C ASP A 294 -30.03 9.57 -10.10
N ALA A 295 -30.71 8.50 -9.72
CA ALA A 295 -31.98 8.10 -10.34
C ALA A 295 -33.11 9.14 -10.19
N ASN A 296 -32.99 10.07 -9.25
CA ASN A 296 -33.95 11.16 -8.98
C ASN A 296 -33.54 12.47 -9.68
N GLY A 297 -32.43 12.48 -10.42
CA GLY A 297 -31.90 13.68 -11.06
C GLY A 297 -31.10 14.59 -10.13
N THR A 298 -30.75 14.13 -8.91
CA THR A 298 -29.95 14.89 -7.96
C THR A 298 -28.48 14.81 -8.33
N PRO A 299 -27.74 15.95 -8.38
CA PRO A 299 -26.30 15.95 -8.64
C PRO A 299 -25.53 15.13 -7.60
N VAL A 300 -24.60 14.31 -8.03
CA VAL A 300 -23.89 13.36 -7.18
C VAL A 300 -22.46 13.10 -7.68
N MET A 301 -21.52 13.00 -6.75
CA MET A 301 -20.19 12.41 -6.99
C MET A 301 -20.25 10.93 -6.70
N THR A 302 -19.85 10.11 -7.68
CA THR A 302 -19.77 8.65 -7.52
C THR A 302 -18.31 8.23 -7.55
N TYR A 303 -17.86 7.62 -6.48
CA TYR A 303 -16.49 7.14 -6.29
C TYR A 303 -16.41 5.64 -6.55
N TYR A 304 -15.29 5.19 -7.13
CA TYR A 304 -15.00 3.79 -7.45
C TYR A 304 -13.69 3.34 -6.84
N GLY A 305 -13.66 2.12 -6.31
CA GLY A 305 -12.49 1.57 -5.65
C GLY A 305 -12.19 2.20 -4.29
N TYR A 306 -11.02 1.88 -3.72
CA TYR A 306 -10.58 2.40 -2.43
C TYR A 306 -9.06 2.49 -2.35
N GLY A 307 -8.56 3.67 -2.02
CA GLY A 307 -7.15 4.01 -1.98
C GLY A 307 -6.72 4.91 -3.14
N HIS A 308 -5.42 5.15 -3.23
CA HIS A 308 -4.83 6.03 -4.26
C HIS A 308 -4.77 5.38 -5.66
N GLY A 309 -5.00 4.07 -5.77
CA GLY A 309 -5.06 3.35 -7.02
C GLY A 309 -3.72 3.10 -7.74
N VAL A 310 -2.59 3.54 -7.20
CA VAL A 310 -1.27 3.41 -7.82
C VAL A 310 -0.59 2.12 -7.40
N GLY A 311 0.13 1.48 -8.32
CA GLY A 311 0.84 0.22 -8.09
C GLY A 311 -0.10 -0.98 -7.99
N MET A 312 0.18 -1.94 -7.09
CA MET A 312 -0.59 -3.16 -7.01
C MET A 312 -1.98 -2.92 -6.38
N SER A 313 -3.06 -3.37 -7.06
CA SER A 313 -4.36 -3.52 -6.42
C SER A 313 -4.42 -4.83 -5.64
N GLN A 314 -4.82 -4.75 -4.38
CA GLN A 314 -5.01 -5.95 -3.54
C GLN A 314 -6.16 -6.82 -4.05
N CYS A 315 -7.30 -6.21 -4.41
CA CYS A 315 -8.43 -6.91 -5.02
C CYS A 315 -8.06 -7.54 -6.36
N GLY A 316 -7.36 -6.78 -7.21
CA GLY A 316 -6.90 -7.27 -8.49
C GLY A 316 -5.88 -8.41 -8.36
N ALA A 317 -4.91 -8.32 -7.44
CA ALA A 317 -3.94 -9.38 -7.18
C ALA A 317 -4.62 -10.69 -6.75
N VAL A 318 -5.59 -10.60 -5.84
CA VAL A 318 -6.41 -11.77 -5.43
C VAL A 318 -7.22 -12.31 -6.61
N GLY A 319 -7.80 -11.43 -7.44
CA GLY A 319 -8.55 -11.79 -8.62
C GLY A 319 -7.71 -12.50 -9.68
N PHE A 320 -6.54 -11.98 -10.02
CA PHE A 320 -5.61 -12.61 -10.96
C PHE A 320 -5.16 -14.01 -10.49
N ALA A 321 -4.83 -14.15 -9.20
CA ALA A 321 -4.49 -15.44 -8.64
C ALA A 321 -5.66 -16.45 -8.70
N ALA A 322 -6.89 -15.99 -8.45
CA ALA A 322 -8.05 -16.86 -8.34
C ALA A 322 -8.67 -17.23 -9.70
N GLU A 323 -8.76 -16.28 -10.62
CA GLU A 323 -9.49 -16.44 -11.89
C GLU A 323 -8.56 -16.85 -13.04
N GLN A 324 -7.30 -16.40 -13.03
CA GLN A 324 -6.33 -16.72 -14.07
C GLN A 324 -5.24 -17.69 -13.61
N GLY A 325 -5.16 -17.98 -12.31
CA GLY A 325 -4.09 -18.83 -11.77
C GLY A 325 -2.70 -18.20 -11.85
N MET A 326 -2.63 -16.87 -11.96
CA MET A 326 -1.34 -16.16 -12.03
C MET A 326 -0.52 -16.39 -10.76
N GLY A 327 0.76 -16.68 -10.94
CA GLY A 327 1.72 -16.74 -9.84
C GLY A 327 2.08 -15.32 -9.34
N TYR A 328 2.56 -15.23 -8.10
CA TYR A 328 2.92 -13.92 -7.50
C TYR A 328 3.91 -13.09 -8.34
N ARG A 329 4.82 -13.74 -9.09
CA ARG A 329 5.78 -13.05 -9.97
C ARG A 329 5.09 -12.36 -11.14
N GLU A 330 4.14 -13.05 -11.76
CA GLU A 330 3.34 -12.52 -12.87
C GLU A 330 2.45 -11.37 -12.38
N ILE A 331 1.82 -11.50 -11.21
CA ILE A 331 1.02 -10.45 -10.58
C ILE A 331 1.88 -9.19 -10.33
N LEU A 332 3.06 -9.36 -9.73
CA LEU A 332 3.96 -8.24 -9.45
C LEU A 332 4.48 -7.56 -10.72
N GLN A 333 4.84 -8.33 -11.75
CA GLN A 333 5.29 -7.80 -13.03
C GLN A 333 4.18 -7.12 -13.82
N HIS A 334 2.92 -7.53 -13.61
CA HIS A 334 1.77 -6.85 -14.17
C HIS A 334 1.58 -5.46 -13.58
N TYR A 335 1.65 -5.32 -12.25
CA TYR A 335 1.39 -4.05 -11.57
C TYR A 335 2.60 -3.10 -11.52
N TYR A 336 3.81 -3.62 -11.57
CA TYR A 336 5.03 -2.81 -11.53
C TYR A 336 5.81 -3.01 -12.82
N THR A 337 5.69 -2.02 -13.71
CA THR A 337 6.22 -2.08 -15.07
C THR A 337 7.74 -2.19 -15.09
N GLY A 338 8.28 -3.17 -15.81
CA GLY A 338 9.74 -3.30 -16.05
C GLY A 338 10.56 -3.67 -14.82
N VAL A 339 9.93 -4.15 -13.75
CA VAL A 339 10.65 -4.57 -12.54
C VAL A 339 11.26 -5.96 -12.69
N SER A 340 12.29 -6.18 -11.89
CA SER A 340 12.93 -7.50 -11.68
C SER A 340 12.88 -7.85 -10.20
N MET A 341 12.82 -9.15 -9.89
CA MET A 341 12.96 -9.64 -8.52
C MET A 341 14.42 -9.92 -8.19
N LYS A 342 14.85 -9.46 -7.01
CA LYS A 342 16.20 -9.68 -6.49
C LYS A 342 16.11 -10.29 -5.09
N SER A 343 16.98 -11.25 -4.80
CA SER A 343 17.13 -11.78 -3.44
C SER A 343 18.00 -10.83 -2.60
N VAL A 344 17.47 -10.34 -1.48
CA VAL A 344 18.22 -9.58 -0.46
C VAL A 344 18.73 -10.57 0.57
N GLY A 345 20.04 -10.64 0.77
CA GLY A 345 20.66 -11.57 1.75
C GLY A 345 21.43 -12.73 1.15
N SER A 346 21.25 -13.06 -0.12
CA SER A 346 22.29 -13.78 -0.86
C SER A 346 23.40 -12.79 -1.19
N GLY A 347 24.20 -12.41 -0.19
CA GLY A 347 25.49 -11.81 -0.48
C GLY A 347 26.12 -12.73 -1.52
N SER A 348 26.26 -12.24 -2.75
CA SER A 348 27.06 -12.92 -3.75
C SER A 348 28.47 -13.04 -3.19
N SER A 349 28.72 -14.13 -2.48
CA SER A 349 30.07 -14.65 -2.27
C SER A 349 30.54 -15.26 -3.61
N SER A 350 30.27 -14.54 -4.71
CA SER A 350 30.96 -14.83 -5.97
C SER A 350 32.33 -14.20 -5.84
N GLY A 351 33.26 -14.95 -5.29
CA GLY A 351 34.65 -14.76 -5.58
C GLY A 351 35.58 -14.24 -4.48
N GLY A 352 35.14 -14.03 -3.21
CA GLY A 352 36.06 -13.46 -2.22
C GLY A 352 37.07 -14.44 -1.62
N PHE A 353 36.65 -15.57 -1.15
CA PHE A 353 37.54 -16.48 -0.40
C PHE A 353 37.89 -17.76 -1.18
N PHE A 354 36.92 -18.40 -1.79
CA PHE A 354 37.18 -19.61 -2.62
C PHE A 354 37.82 -19.28 -3.99
N GLY A 355 37.56 -18.08 -4.54
CA GLY A 355 38.26 -17.62 -5.75
C GLY A 355 39.73 -17.33 -5.52
N TRP A 356 40.13 -16.88 -4.33
CA TRP A 356 41.49 -16.63 -3.90
C TRP A 356 42.22 -17.99 -3.67
N LEU A 357 41.60 -18.95 -3.00
CA LEU A 357 42.15 -20.29 -2.79
C LEU A 357 42.41 -21.05 -4.10
N ARG A 358 41.53 -20.87 -5.12
CA ARG A 358 41.76 -21.51 -6.44
C ARG A 358 42.95 -20.90 -7.23
N LYS A 359 43.37 -19.68 -6.91
CA LYS A 359 44.57 -19.05 -7.52
C LYS A 359 45.88 -19.42 -6.82
N LEU A 360 45.83 -19.98 -5.61
CA LEU A 360 47.00 -20.38 -4.84
C LEU A 360 47.45 -21.82 -5.15
N PHE A 361 46.63 -22.62 -5.85
CA PHE A 361 46.91 -24.02 -6.22
C PHE A 361 46.94 -24.25 -7.75
N ARG A 362 47.28 -23.18 -8.51
CA ARG A 362 47.69 -23.31 -9.93
C ARG A 362 49.12 -22.87 -10.12
#